data_637fd837df049270f7789a7c161b68e7
#
_entry.id   637fd837df049270f7789a7c161b68e7
#
_cell.length_a   1.000
_cell.length_b   1.000
_cell.length_c   1.000
_cell.angle_alpha   90.00
_cell.angle_beta   90.00
_cell.angle_gamma   90.00
#
_symmetry.space_group_name_H-M   'P 1'
#
loop_
_entity.id
_entity.type
_entity.pdbx_description
1 polymer ?
#
loop_
_entity_poly.entity_id
_entity_poly.type
_entity_poly.pdbx_seq_one_letter_code
_entity_poly.pdbx_strand_id
1 'polypeptide(L)'
;MARVILAPFIESISGKVGNLQFRTLKSGKTVVHARRCTTEDGIMHRATPPTPAEIAHRKRFGMVSSITAEIQGRYARIDKAAADRQQIWLRVKYLYDKHVNEVKDEKELRQLILEKYDKSTLKPAQNPVLLRKK
;
A
#
# COMPACT_ATOMS: atom_id res chain seq x y z
N MET A 1 19.52 12.92 -8.88
CA MET A 1 18.58 13.53 -9.86
C MET A 1 19.34 14.61 -10.62
N ALA A 2 19.41 14.51 -11.93
CA ALA A 2 20.09 15.52 -12.73
C ALA A 2 19.07 16.51 -13.32
N ARG A 3 19.46 17.77 -13.40
CA ARG A 3 18.66 18.83 -14.04
C ARG A 3 19.07 18.95 -15.51
N VAL A 4 18.09 18.98 -16.40
CA VAL A 4 18.34 19.20 -17.83
C VAL A 4 17.97 20.63 -18.17
N ILE A 5 18.88 21.32 -18.82
CA ILE A 5 18.64 22.66 -19.41
C ILE A 5 18.26 22.41 -20.86
N LEU A 6 17.03 22.76 -21.21
CA LEU A 6 16.52 22.61 -22.57
C LEU A 6 16.93 23.81 -23.43
N ALA A 7 17.11 23.59 -24.73
CA ALA A 7 17.30 24.66 -25.67
C ALA A 7 16.05 25.61 -25.67
N PRO A 8 16.23 26.92 -25.99
CA PRO A 8 15.15 27.92 -25.84
C PRO A 8 13.86 27.60 -26.60
N PHE A 9 13.96 26.78 -27.65
CA PHE A 9 12.80 26.34 -28.46
C PHE A 9 12.15 25.07 -28.00
N ILE A 10 12.64 24.46 -26.92
CA ILE A 10 12.05 23.22 -26.36
C ILE A 10 11.43 23.54 -25.01
N GLU A 11 10.10 23.55 -24.96
CA GLU A 11 9.36 23.85 -23.72
C GLU A 11 9.40 22.72 -22.71
N SER A 12 9.27 21.47 -23.20
CA SER A 12 9.31 20.30 -22.30
C SER A 12 9.76 19.04 -23.02
N ILE A 13 10.39 18.14 -22.28
CA ILE A 13 10.67 16.77 -22.72
C ILE A 13 10.09 15.83 -21.69
N SER A 14 9.28 14.86 -22.15
CA SER A 14 8.78 13.78 -21.33
C SER A 14 8.87 12.46 -22.07
N GLY A 15 9.15 11.36 -21.35
CA GLY A 15 9.24 10.04 -21.95
C GLY A 15 10.47 9.26 -21.50
N LYS A 16 10.81 8.23 -22.26
CA LYS A 16 11.89 7.29 -21.96
C LYS A 16 12.82 7.19 -23.15
N VAL A 17 14.11 7.26 -22.90
CA VAL A 17 15.15 7.05 -23.90
C VAL A 17 16.20 6.13 -23.27
N GLY A 18 16.24 4.88 -23.70
CA GLY A 18 17.10 3.87 -23.09
C GLY A 18 16.89 3.75 -21.58
N ASN A 19 17.95 3.92 -20.82
CA ASN A 19 17.93 3.86 -19.35
C ASN A 19 17.52 5.19 -18.68
N LEU A 20 17.21 6.21 -19.45
CA LEU A 20 16.83 7.51 -18.93
C LEU A 20 15.32 7.72 -19.03
N GLN A 21 14.77 8.31 -17.98
CA GLN A 21 13.40 8.77 -17.95
C GLN A 21 13.38 10.27 -17.71
N PHE A 22 12.75 10.99 -18.63
CA PHE A 22 12.55 12.44 -18.57
C PHE A 22 11.16 12.72 -18.00
N ARG A 23 11.09 13.68 -17.08
CA ARG A 23 9.82 14.12 -16.49
C ARG A 23 9.85 15.63 -16.31
N THR A 24 8.85 16.31 -16.84
CA THR A 24 8.63 17.74 -16.58
C THR A 24 7.84 17.89 -15.27
N LEU A 25 8.36 18.68 -14.36
CA LEU A 25 7.71 19.02 -13.10
C LEU A 25 6.64 20.11 -13.33
N LYS A 26 5.73 20.27 -12.38
CA LYS A 26 4.74 21.35 -12.38
C LYS A 26 5.37 22.76 -12.44
N SER A 27 6.61 22.89 -12.03
CA SER A 27 7.41 24.12 -12.12
C SER A 27 8.00 24.40 -13.51
N GLY A 28 7.66 23.62 -14.54
CA GLY A 28 8.22 23.73 -15.88
C GLY A 28 9.66 23.17 -16.04
N LYS A 29 10.28 22.70 -14.96
CA LYS A 29 11.65 22.14 -15.01
C LYS A 29 11.60 20.68 -15.44
N THR A 30 12.45 20.34 -16.42
CA THR A 30 12.66 18.93 -16.82
C THR A 30 13.76 18.31 -15.99
N VAL A 31 13.48 17.16 -15.39
CA VAL A 31 14.44 16.35 -14.65
C VAL A 31 14.63 15.01 -15.32
N VAL A 32 15.82 14.47 -15.25
CA VAL A 32 16.16 13.15 -15.76
C VAL A 32 16.50 12.22 -14.61
N HIS A 33 15.96 11.03 -14.68
CA HIS A 33 16.25 9.94 -13.75
C HIS A 33 16.84 8.79 -14.53
N ALA A 34 17.93 8.22 -14.04
CA ALA A 34 18.34 6.92 -14.50
C ALA A 34 17.30 5.88 -14.05
N ARG A 35 16.77 5.12 -15.00
CA ARG A 35 15.97 3.95 -14.66
C ARG A 35 16.88 2.94 -13.98
N ARG A 36 16.38 2.30 -12.94
CA ARG A 36 17.05 1.12 -12.40
C ARG A 36 17.12 0.09 -13.53
N CYS A 37 18.32 -0.44 -13.78
CA CYS A 37 18.50 -1.44 -14.81
C CYS A 37 17.52 -2.59 -14.59
N THR A 38 16.74 -2.86 -15.62
CA THR A 38 16.07 -4.16 -15.75
C THR A 38 17.14 -5.09 -16.32
N THR A 39 17.29 -6.26 -15.75
CA THR A 39 18.01 -7.36 -16.37
C THR A 39 17.33 -7.75 -17.66
N GLU A 40 17.98 -8.59 -18.48
CA GLU A 40 17.45 -9.09 -19.76
C GLU A 40 16.05 -9.71 -19.60
N ASP A 41 15.74 -10.24 -18.41
CA ASP A 41 14.42 -10.80 -18.06
C ASP A 41 13.31 -9.75 -17.83
N GLY A 42 13.59 -8.49 -18.02
CA GLY A 42 12.63 -7.39 -17.78
C GLY A 42 12.30 -7.13 -16.30
N ILE A 43 12.92 -7.85 -15.38
CA ILE A 43 12.70 -7.75 -13.94
C ILE A 43 13.63 -6.69 -13.36
N MET A 44 13.10 -5.75 -12.61
CA MET A 44 13.90 -4.77 -11.88
C MET A 44 14.54 -5.42 -10.67
N HIS A 45 15.82 -5.75 -10.77
CA HIS A 45 16.59 -6.22 -9.64
C HIS A 45 17.09 -5.06 -8.79
N ARG A 46 16.99 -5.23 -7.49
CA ARG A 46 17.51 -4.28 -6.53
C ARG A 46 19.02 -4.50 -6.39
N ALA A 47 19.81 -3.43 -6.42
CA ALA A 47 21.26 -3.51 -6.24
C ALA A 47 21.68 -4.08 -4.87
N THR A 48 20.82 -3.90 -3.85
CA THR A 48 21.05 -4.41 -2.49
C THR A 48 19.93 -5.35 -2.07
N PRO A 49 20.22 -6.47 -1.39
CA PRO A 49 19.19 -7.34 -0.87
C PRO A 49 18.31 -6.59 0.14
N PRO A 50 17.04 -6.99 0.29
CA PRO A 50 16.14 -6.36 1.23
C PRO A 50 16.62 -6.58 2.67
N THR A 51 16.56 -5.55 3.49
CA THR A 51 16.88 -5.65 4.91
C THR A 51 15.83 -6.52 5.65
N PRO A 52 16.16 -7.13 6.80
CA PRO A 52 15.21 -7.89 7.59
C PRO A 52 13.95 -7.08 7.95
N ALA A 53 14.11 -5.79 8.24
CA ALA A 53 12.99 -4.88 8.50
C ALA A 53 12.07 -4.69 7.29
N GLU A 54 12.64 -4.59 6.09
CA GLU A 54 11.84 -4.50 4.86
C GLU A 54 11.10 -5.79 4.54
N ILE A 55 11.72 -6.95 4.82
CA ILE A 55 11.06 -8.25 4.65
C ILE A 55 9.87 -8.35 5.61
N ALA A 56 10.07 -7.99 6.87
CA ALA A 56 9.00 -7.97 7.87
C ALA A 56 7.86 -7.01 7.48
N HIS A 57 8.21 -5.81 7.00
CA HIS A 57 7.22 -4.84 6.52
C HIS A 57 6.43 -5.36 5.31
N ARG A 58 7.08 -6.01 4.35
CA ARG A 58 6.41 -6.61 3.18
C ARG A 58 5.46 -7.72 3.58
N LYS A 59 5.87 -8.62 4.49
CA LYS A 59 5.02 -9.68 5.03
C LYS A 59 3.78 -9.10 5.72
N ARG A 60 3.99 -8.13 6.60
CA ARG A 60 2.91 -7.41 7.28
C ARG A 60 1.93 -6.79 6.30
N PHE A 61 2.44 -6.00 5.35
CA PHE A 61 1.63 -5.33 4.34
C PHE A 61 0.84 -6.33 3.48
N GLY A 62 1.49 -7.41 3.05
CA GLY A 62 0.86 -8.47 2.26
C GLY A 62 -0.30 -9.12 3.01
N MET A 63 -0.09 -9.49 4.28
CA MET A 63 -1.11 -10.12 5.11
C MET A 63 -2.28 -9.16 5.37
N VAL A 64 -2.02 -7.94 5.82
CA VAL A 64 -3.05 -6.92 6.07
C VAL A 64 -3.87 -6.63 4.81
N SER A 65 -3.22 -6.49 3.66
CA SER A 65 -3.90 -6.24 2.37
C SER A 65 -4.77 -7.41 1.93
N SER A 66 -4.28 -8.65 2.11
CA SER A 66 -5.03 -9.87 1.78
C SER A 66 -6.29 -10.02 2.63
N ILE A 67 -6.17 -9.82 3.95
CA ILE A 67 -7.32 -9.86 4.88
C ILE A 67 -8.30 -8.72 4.56
N THR A 68 -7.80 -7.53 4.28
CA THR A 68 -8.64 -6.38 3.90
C THR A 68 -9.47 -6.66 2.66
N ALA A 69 -8.86 -7.26 1.63
CA ALA A 69 -9.57 -7.61 0.39
C ALA A 69 -10.65 -8.68 0.64
N GLU A 70 -10.36 -9.67 1.50
CA GLU A 70 -11.34 -10.69 1.88
C GLU A 70 -12.53 -10.10 2.61
N ILE A 71 -12.29 -9.25 3.62
CA ILE A 71 -13.35 -8.59 4.38
C ILE A 71 -14.15 -7.67 3.46
N GLN A 72 -13.49 -6.87 2.63
CA GLN A 72 -14.16 -6.00 1.67
C GLN A 72 -15.10 -6.81 0.74
N GLY A 73 -14.64 -7.96 0.24
CA GLY A 73 -15.45 -8.83 -0.60
C GLY A 73 -16.68 -9.39 0.12
N ARG A 74 -16.58 -9.68 1.41
CA ARG A 74 -17.73 -10.12 2.24
C ARG A 74 -18.76 -9.01 2.44
N TYR A 75 -18.30 -7.81 2.78
CA TYR A 75 -19.18 -6.69 3.12
C TYR A 75 -19.71 -5.92 1.90
N ALA A 76 -19.03 -5.93 0.76
CA ALA A 76 -19.46 -5.24 -0.46
C ALA A 76 -20.87 -5.66 -0.94
N ARG A 77 -21.29 -6.90 -0.61
CA ARG A 77 -22.60 -7.43 -0.94
C ARG A 77 -23.69 -7.08 0.07
N ILE A 78 -23.29 -6.70 1.29
CA ILE A 78 -24.20 -6.48 2.43
C ILE A 78 -24.41 -4.99 2.65
N ASP A 79 -23.32 -4.24 2.76
CA ASP A 79 -23.33 -2.80 3.04
C ASP A 79 -22.13 -2.13 2.39
N LYS A 80 -22.38 -1.24 1.41
CA LYS A 80 -21.34 -0.49 0.71
C LYS A 80 -20.58 0.46 1.64
N ALA A 81 -21.23 1.01 2.66
CA ALA A 81 -20.59 1.91 3.61
C ALA A 81 -19.62 1.15 4.55
N ALA A 82 -19.98 -0.08 4.94
CA ALA A 82 -19.11 -0.95 5.71
C ALA A 82 -17.97 -1.55 4.88
N ALA A 83 -18.02 -1.46 3.54
CA ALA A 83 -17.01 -1.95 2.61
C ALA A 83 -15.93 -0.92 2.28
N ASP A 84 -15.83 0.18 3.02
CA ASP A 84 -14.74 1.16 2.83
C ASP A 84 -13.38 0.52 3.11
N ARG A 85 -12.63 0.33 2.03
CA ARG A 85 -11.32 -0.34 2.07
C ARG A 85 -10.33 0.33 3.02
N GLN A 86 -10.34 1.65 3.12
CA GLN A 86 -9.41 2.38 3.98
C GLN A 86 -9.72 2.13 5.46
N GLN A 87 -10.99 2.16 5.84
CA GLN A 87 -11.44 1.89 7.20
C GLN A 87 -11.16 0.44 7.61
N ILE A 88 -11.46 -0.50 6.71
CA ILE A 88 -11.15 -1.92 6.93
C ILE A 88 -9.65 -2.11 7.11
N TRP A 89 -8.82 -1.51 6.24
CA TRP A 89 -7.36 -1.64 6.29
C TRP A 89 -6.78 -1.11 7.60
N LEU A 90 -7.20 0.05 8.06
CA LEU A 90 -6.75 0.64 9.34
C LEU A 90 -7.08 -0.27 10.52
N ARG A 91 -8.28 -0.85 10.53
CA ARG A 91 -8.73 -1.74 11.60
C ARG A 91 -8.00 -3.08 11.57
N VAL A 92 -7.85 -3.69 10.41
CA VAL A 92 -7.08 -4.93 10.23
C VAL A 92 -5.63 -4.73 10.63
N LYS A 93 -5.02 -3.60 10.23
CA LYS A 93 -3.66 -3.23 10.65
C LYS A 93 -3.53 -3.15 12.17
N TYR A 94 -4.48 -2.49 12.83
CA TYR A 94 -4.49 -2.41 14.30
C TYR A 94 -4.58 -3.78 14.96
N LEU A 95 -5.47 -4.65 14.48
CA LEU A 95 -5.61 -6.02 14.99
C LEU A 95 -4.35 -6.85 14.74
N TYR A 96 -3.74 -6.71 13.58
CA TYR A 96 -2.47 -7.37 13.27
C TYR A 96 -1.38 -6.95 14.26
N ASP A 97 -1.16 -5.65 14.45
CA ASP A 97 -0.12 -5.13 15.33
C ASP A 97 -0.32 -5.56 16.80
N LYS A 98 -1.59 -5.69 17.20
CA LYS A 98 -1.93 -6.13 18.56
C LYS A 98 -1.65 -7.61 18.79
N HIS A 99 -1.89 -8.48 17.81
CA HIS A 99 -1.87 -9.93 17.99
C HIS A 99 -0.67 -10.64 17.34
N VAL A 100 0.17 -9.93 16.56
CA VAL A 100 1.31 -10.53 15.87
C VAL A 100 2.32 -11.22 16.80
N ASN A 101 2.45 -10.75 18.04
CA ASN A 101 3.36 -11.32 19.03
C ASN A 101 2.74 -12.47 19.82
N GLU A 102 1.42 -12.64 19.77
CA GLU A 102 0.69 -13.66 20.51
C GLU A 102 0.63 -14.99 19.76
N VAL A 103 0.67 -14.93 18.43
CA VAL A 103 0.49 -16.10 17.55
C VAL A 103 1.68 -16.24 16.63
N LYS A 104 2.32 -17.42 16.63
CA LYS A 104 3.48 -17.70 15.77
C LYS A 104 3.10 -18.15 14.36
N ASP A 105 1.93 -18.75 14.20
CA ASP A 105 1.47 -19.24 12.89
C ASP A 105 0.68 -18.16 12.15
N GLU A 106 1.08 -17.90 10.90
CA GLU A 106 0.43 -16.93 10.02
C GLU A 106 -1.05 -17.26 9.74
N LYS A 107 -1.39 -18.56 9.68
CA LYS A 107 -2.77 -19.01 9.43
C LYS A 107 -3.66 -18.77 10.63
N GLU A 108 -3.16 -19.09 11.83
CA GLU A 108 -3.89 -18.82 13.08
C GLU A 108 -4.08 -17.33 13.30
N LEU A 109 -3.04 -16.52 13.04
CA LEU A 109 -3.11 -15.06 13.13
C LEU A 109 -4.17 -14.50 12.18
N ARG A 110 -4.24 -15.00 10.94
CA ARG A 110 -5.27 -14.61 9.98
C ARG A 110 -6.67 -14.92 10.47
N GLN A 111 -6.91 -16.13 10.96
CA GLN A 111 -8.20 -16.54 11.50
C GLN A 111 -8.61 -15.71 12.70
N LEU A 112 -7.68 -15.47 13.63
CA LEU A 112 -7.90 -14.63 14.81
C LEU A 112 -8.32 -13.20 14.42
N ILE A 113 -7.65 -12.61 13.44
CA ILE A 113 -7.96 -11.25 12.97
C ILE A 113 -9.35 -11.21 12.34
N LEU A 114 -9.71 -12.17 11.50
CA LEU A 114 -11.04 -12.26 10.89
C LEU A 114 -12.14 -12.39 11.96
N GLU A 115 -11.95 -13.28 12.92
CA GLU A 115 -12.91 -13.48 14.01
C GLU A 115 -13.08 -12.23 14.89
N LYS A 116 -11.97 -11.58 15.24
CA LYS A 116 -12.00 -10.33 16.04
C LYS A 116 -12.61 -9.18 15.25
N TYR A 117 -12.39 -9.12 13.95
CA TYR A 117 -12.99 -8.11 13.08
C TYR A 117 -14.51 -8.29 13.06
N ASP A 118 -15.01 -9.48 12.80
CA ASP A 118 -16.44 -9.78 12.73
C ASP A 118 -17.13 -9.50 14.08
N LYS A 119 -16.55 -9.92 15.19
CA LYS A 119 -17.07 -9.62 16.54
C LYS A 119 -17.14 -8.12 16.85
N SER A 120 -16.22 -7.35 16.29
CA SER A 120 -16.18 -5.90 16.53
C SER A 120 -17.13 -5.11 15.64
N THR A 121 -17.52 -5.64 14.49
CA THR A 121 -18.53 -5.04 13.58
C THR A 121 -19.96 -5.38 14.02
N LEU A 122 -20.16 -6.52 14.64
CA LEU A 122 -21.48 -6.96 15.13
C LEU A 122 -21.93 -6.26 16.43
N LYS A 123 -21.12 -5.32 16.99
CA LYS A 123 -21.53 -4.46 18.11
C LYS A 123 -21.74 -3.01 17.63
N PRO A 124 -22.85 -2.68 16.98
CA PRO A 124 -23.08 -1.33 16.43
C PRO A 124 -23.35 -0.24 17.49
N ALA A 125 -23.55 -0.59 18.75
CA ALA A 125 -24.12 0.34 19.73
C ALA A 125 -23.13 1.00 20.72
N GLN A 126 -21.82 0.72 20.65
CA GLN A 126 -20.89 1.22 21.68
C GLN A 126 -19.62 1.94 21.19
N ASN A 127 -19.55 2.34 19.91
CA ASN A 127 -18.46 3.18 19.44
C ASN A 127 -18.92 4.65 19.40
N PRO A 128 -18.52 5.49 20.36
CA PRO A 128 -18.92 6.91 20.40
C PRO A 128 -18.35 7.76 19.26
N VAL A 129 -17.53 7.19 18.39
CA VAL A 129 -16.87 7.90 17.27
C VAL A 129 -17.79 8.07 16.06
N LEU A 130 -18.92 7.35 15.99
CA LEU A 130 -19.86 7.44 14.84
C LEU A 130 -21.00 8.44 15.07
N LEU A 131 -21.00 9.19 16.18
CA LEU A 131 -21.97 10.26 16.45
C LEU A 131 -21.35 11.65 16.32
N ARG A 132 -20.52 11.91 15.31
CA ARG A 132 -20.35 13.30 14.88
C ARG A 132 -21.46 13.65 13.89
N LYS A 133 -22.52 14.13 14.48
CA LYS A 133 -23.64 14.84 13.84
C LYS A 133 -23.14 15.90 12.88
N LYS A 134 -23.92 16.03 11.82
CA LYS A 134 -24.05 17.15 10.92
C LYS A 134 -23.91 18.53 11.57
#